data_b6a1dcb626e5902d253f10b292efe098
#
_entry.id   b6a1dcb626e5902d253f10b292efe098
#
_cell.length_a   1.000
_cell.length_b   1.000
_cell.length_c   1.000
_cell.angle_alpha   90.00
_cell.angle_beta   90.00
_cell.angle_gamma   90.00
#
_symmetry.space_group_name_H-M   'P 1'
#
loop_
_entity.id
_entity.type
_entity.pdbx_description
1 polymer ?
#
loop_
_entity_poly.entity_id
_entity_poly.type
_entity_poly.pdbx_seq_one_letter_code
_entity_poly.pdbx_strand_id
1 'polypeptide(L)'
;MRTLPPDEAIRTFDENILGYTPEEAQREAARGLGLEFSAARAACPFGVDIERLVSLAAEARLDEAVASVMEAHPWPGIMGRWCNLHCENAMREPGGPEPIGIKGIERAAADHSRARPAFREGALSGKSVAVIGAGSAASGAAYRLRQLGHEVHVYEQLPVTGGMMFVGFPNFRLPVKVLRQDINYDAWGVVFHGGVKVDEQVLASLMAKHDAVLVTTGKFKEERLGIPGEDLEGVLDALHYLANFKLGQAPPIGPRVVVIGAGYTAQDSSRTARRLGCEVQVLYRRSREEMPVHGPRRDFYIQRQADEGAPYVFQVAPVRVLGSPSGRVIGLECVHTQPGPPDASGRPSFVLGSDVFTVECDTVIAAVGEKPDTGWLPPEVLTADGRISVDEGYATCVPKLFAAGEVAGSSGTEWAFAAGLKAGLSIDRFLRAASS
;
A
#
# COMPACT_ATOMS: atom_id res chain seq x y z
N MET A 1 6.66 -11.64 16.66
CA MET A 1 7.69 -11.65 15.57
C MET A 1 8.92 -10.91 16.04
N ARG A 2 10.12 -11.40 15.72
CA ARG A 2 11.40 -10.75 16.03
C ARG A 2 11.58 -9.46 15.23
N THR A 3 12.25 -8.48 15.83
CA THR A 3 12.61 -7.21 15.17
C THR A 3 14.08 -6.88 15.44
N LEU A 4 14.72 -6.17 14.53
CA LEU A 4 16.05 -5.60 14.80
C LEU A 4 15.94 -4.58 15.94
N PRO A 5 16.95 -4.47 16.83
CA PRO A 5 17.07 -3.35 17.75
C PRO A 5 17.01 -2.00 17.01
N PRO A 6 16.46 -0.92 17.61
CA PRO A 6 16.32 0.36 16.94
C PRO A 6 17.63 0.95 16.41
N ASP A 7 18.72 0.84 17.18
CA ASP A 7 20.07 1.31 16.83
C ASP A 7 20.71 0.53 15.67
N GLU A 8 20.38 -0.74 15.50
CA GLU A 8 20.77 -1.53 14.33
C GLU A 8 19.88 -1.19 13.14
N ALA A 9 18.55 -1.08 13.37
CA ALA A 9 17.58 -0.81 12.33
C ALA A 9 17.82 0.50 11.58
N ILE A 10 18.28 1.55 12.27
CA ILE A 10 18.57 2.85 11.62
C ILE A 10 19.83 2.86 10.75
N ARG A 11 20.67 1.82 10.85
CA ARG A 11 21.93 1.71 10.08
C ARG A 11 21.78 0.90 8.80
N THR A 12 20.59 0.35 8.54
CA THR A 12 20.36 -0.49 7.37
C THR A 12 19.02 -0.20 6.72
N PHE A 13 18.95 -0.41 5.40
CA PHE A 13 17.70 -0.48 4.66
C PHE A 13 17.17 -1.91 4.49
N ASP A 14 17.83 -2.88 5.08
CA ASP A 14 17.33 -4.25 5.11
C ASP A 14 16.10 -4.39 5.99
N GLU A 15 15.36 -5.50 5.81
CA GLU A 15 14.12 -5.75 6.53
C GLU A 15 14.35 -5.79 8.06
N ASN A 16 13.59 -4.99 8.78
CA ASN A 16 13.77 -4.83 10.23
C ASN A 16 12.75 -5.62 11.09
N ILE A 17 11.68 -6.14 10.49
CA ILE A 17 10.80 -7.13 11.12
C ILE A 17 11.19 -8.47 10.53
N LEU A 18 11.82 -9.33 11.33
CA LEU A 18 12.48 -10.55 10.85
C LEU A 18 11.52 -11.74 10.63
N GLY A 19 10.27 -11.63 11.10
CA GLY A 19 9.31 -12.72 11.02
C GLY A 19 9.57 -13.84 12.03
N TYR A 20 8.94 -15.01 11.82
CA TYR A 20 9.18 -16.23 12.59
C TYR A 20 10.25 -17.10 11.92
N THR A 21 11.04 -17.81 12.73
CA THR A 21 11.76 -18.99 12.23
C THR A 21 10.78 -20.14 11.95
N PRO A 22 11.18 -21.20 11.22
CA PRO A 22 10.30 -22.37 11.04
C PRO A 22 9.78 -22.94 12.37
N GLU A 23 10.64 -23.03 13.38
CA GLU A 23 10.28 -23.55 14.72
C GLU A 23 9.36 -22.60 15.49
N GLU A 24 9.55 -21.30 15.36
CA GLU A 24 8.65 -20.30 15.94
C GLU A 24 7.29 -20.33 15.27
N ALA A 25 7.25 -20.46 13.94
CA ALA A 25 6.01 -20.58 13.18
C ALA A 25 5.26 -21.86 13.55
N GLN A 26 5.96 -22.98 13.70
CA GLN A 26 5.39 -24.24 14.15
C GLN A 26 4.76 -24.14 15.55
N ARG A 27 5.48 -23.54 16.51
CA ARG A 27 4.95 -23.33 17.86
C ARG A 27 3.74 -22.40 17.88
N GLU A 28 3.78 -21.32 17.08
CA GLU A 28 2.65 -20.41 16.98
C GLU A 28 1.44 -21.05 16.31
N ALA A 29 1.65 -21.86 15.27
CA ALA A 29 0.60 -22.62 14.60
C ALA A 29 -0.02 -23.67 15.53
N ALA A 30 0.78 -24.36 16.36
CA ALA A 30 0.30 -25.33 17.33
C ALA A 30 -0.68 -24.72 18.37
N ARG A 31 -0.56 -23.42 18.69
CA ARG A 31 -1.53 -22.69 19.53
C ARG A 31 -2.92 -22.59 18.88
N GLY A 32 -2.98 -22.69 17.55
CA GLY A 32 -4.21 -22.58 16.79
C GLY A 32 -4.94 -23.92 16.57
N LEU A 33 -4.33 -25.04 16.89
CA LEU A 33 -4.97 -26.35 16.68
C LEU A 33 -6.23 -26.46 17.52
N GLY A 34 -7.33 -26.80 16.84
CA GLY A 34 -8.65 -26.93 17.48
C GLY A 34 -9.41 -25.62 17.66
N LEU A 35 -8.88 -24.48 17.21
CA LEU A 35 -9.64 -23.23 17.14
C LEU A 35 -10.59 -23.24 15.93
N GLU A 36 -11.67 -22.46 16.04
CA GLU A 36 -12.63 -22.21 14.98
C GLU A 36 -12.17 -21.01 14.12
N PHE A 37 -12.05 -21.20 12.80
CA PHE A 37 -11.51 -20.18 11.88
C PHE A 37 -12.54 -19.61 10.89
N SER A 38 -13.82 -19.96 11.00
CA SER A 38 -14.85 -19.48 10.07
C SER A 38 -14.92 -17.95 10.00
N ALA A 39 -14.93 -17.26 11.15
CA ALA A 39 -14.92 -15.81 11.23
C ALA A 39 -13.66 -15.20 10.62
N ALA A 40 -12.50 -15.79 10.91
CA ALA A 40 -11.21 -15.34 10.35
C ALA A 40 -11.16 -15.49 8.83
N ARG A 41 -11.64 -16.62 8.30
CA ARG A 41 -11.74 -16.87 6.86
C ARG A 41 -12.69 -15.90 6.17
N ALA A 42 -13.85 -15.62 6.77
CA ALA A 42 -14.83 -14.67 6.23
C ALA A 42 -14.29 -13.23 6.21
N ALA A 43 -13.46 -12.85 7.17
CA ALA A 43 -12.82 -11.53 7.22
C ALA A 43 -11.63 -11.39 6.26
N CYS A 44 -11.07 -12.49 5.75
CA CYS A 44 -9.94 -12.47 4.84
C CYS A 44 -10.40 -11.98 3.44
N PRO A 45 -9.80 -10.92 2.85
CA PRO A 45 -10.16 -10.44 1.52
C PRO A 45 -10.07 -11.49 0.41
N PHE A 46 -9.26 -12.53 0.61
CA PHE A 46 -9.00 -13.62 -0.34
C PHE A 46 -9.71 -14.93 0.02
N GLY A 47 -10.24 -15.04 1.25
CA GLY A 47 -10.86 -16.26 1.74
C GLY A 47 -9.89 -17.43 1.95
N VAL A 48 -8.64 -17.14 2.37
CA VAL A 48 -7.60 -18.14 2.66
C VAL A 48 -8.16 -19.21 3.63
N ASP A 49 -7.85 -20.46 3.34
CA ASP A 49 -8.13 -21.58 4.24
C ASP A 49 -7.13 -21.54 5.42
N ILE A 50 -7.50 -20.78 6.45
CA ILE A 50 -6.65 -20.51 7.61
C ILE A 50 -6.45 -21.77 8.45
N GLU A 51 -7.47 -22.61 8.58
CA GLU A 51 -7.38 -23.87 9.31
C GLU A 51 -6.32 -24.79 8.68
N ARG A 52 -6.36 -24.93 7.36
CA ARG A 52 -5.37 -25.72 6.61
C ARG A 52 -3.97 -25.13 6.71
N LEU A 53 -3.83 -23.79 6.57
CA LEU A 53 -2.55 -23.11 6.76
C LEU A 53 -1.94 -23.39 8.12
N VAL A 54 -2.75 -23.25 9.19
CA VAL A 54 -2.32 -23.45 10.58
C VAL A 54 -1.96 -24.92 10.83
N SER A 55 -2.78 -25.87 10.38
CA SER A 55 -2.53 -27.29 10.56
C SER A 55 -1.22 -27.73 9.88
N LEU A 56 -1.00 -27.34 8.62
CA LEU A 56 0.21 -27.65 7.88
C LEU A 56 1.47 -27.03 8.51
N ALA A 57 1.38 -25.79 8.97
CA ALA A 57 2.49 -25.12 9.65
C ALA A 57 2.82 -25.76 11.00
N ALA A 58 1.82 -26.23 11.76
CA ALA A 58 2.01 -26.96 13.01
C ALA A 58 2.74 -28.30 12.79
N GLU A 59 2.57 -28.91 11.62
CA GLU A 59 3.27 -30.14 11.19
C GLU A 59 4.65 -29.82 10.53
N ALA A 60 5.12 -28.56 10.53
CA ALA A 60 6.33 -28.09 9.85
C ALA A 60 6.33 -28.33 8.31
N ARG A 61 5.17 -28.47 7.68
CA ARG A 61 4.97 -28.67 6.24
C ARG A 61 4.83 -27.35 5.50
N LEU A 62 5.86 -26.49 5.55
CA LEU A 62 5.80 -25.11 5.06
C LEU A 62 5.60 -25.01 3.54
N ASP A 63 6.08 -25.98 2.75
CA ASP A 63 5.86 -26.01 1.30
C ASP A 63 4.38 -26.21 0.96
N GLU A 64 3.69 -27.06 1.70
CA GLU A 64 2.25 -27.30 1.54
C GLU A 64 1.41 -26.17 2.15
N ALA A 65 1.89 -25.57 3.24
CA ALA A 65 1.26 -24.41 3.85
C ALA A 65 1.24 -23.21 2.90
N VAL A 66 2.36 -22.87 2.26
CA VAL A 66 2.39 -21.79 1.27
C VAL A 66 1.55 -22.15 0.03
N ALA A 67 1.56 -23.40 -0.40
CA ALA A 67 0.73 -23.85 -1.52
C ALA A 67 -0.77 -23.66 -1.23
N SER A 68 -1.22 -23.96 0.00
CA SER A 68 -2.62 -23.76 0.41
C SER A 68 -3.04 -22.29 0.38
N VAL A 69 -2.14 -21.36 0.79
CA VAL A 69 -2.38 -19.92 0.65
C VAL A 69 -2.46 -19.51 -0.82
N MET A 70 -1.58 -20.05 -1.67
CA MET A 70 -1.52 -19.72 -3.09
C MET A 70 -2.72 -20.22 -3.90
N GLU A 71 -3.54 -21.11 -3.38
CA GLU A 71 -4.86 -21.43 -3.95
C GLU A 71 -5.81 -20.20 -3.93
N ALA A 72 -5.69 -19.34 -2.92
CA ALA A 72 -6.50 -18.13 -2.76
C ALA A 72 -5.87 -16.90 -3.44
N HIS A 73 -4.56 -16.70 -3.28
CA HIS A 73 -3.82 -15.59 -3.89
C HIS A 73 -2.32 -15.89 -4.03
N PRO A 74 -1.62 -15.34 -5.05
CA PRO A 74 -0.20 -15.64 -5.32
C PRO A 74 0.81 -14.75 -4.58
N TRP A 75 0.41 -14.00 -3.55
CA TRP A 75 1.26 -13.00 -2.87
C TRP A 75 1.53 -13.29 -1.39
N PRO A 76 1.88 -14.51 -0.98
CA PRO A 76 2.02 -14.86 0.44
C PRO A 76 3.16 -14.10 1.14
N GLY A 77 4.22 -13.76 0.43
CA GLY A 77 5.33 -12.98 0.98
C GLY A 77 4.96 -11.52 1.24
N ILE A 78 4.18 -10.90 0.33
CA ILE A 78 3.65 -9.53 0.48
C ILE A 78 2.61 -9.52 1.61
N MET A 79 1.62 -10.41 1.57
CA MET A 79 0.53 -10.42 2.56
C MET A 79 1.05 -10.75 3.95
N GLY A 80 1.97 -11.67 4.09
CA GLY A 80 2.62 -11.98 5.36
C GLY A 80 3.41 -10.81 5.98
N ARG A 81 3.67 -9.75 5.19
CA ARG A 81 4.32 -8.51 5.67
C ARG A 81 3.36 -7.36 5.83
N TRP A 82 2.42 -7.20 4.91
CA TRP A 82 1.63 -5.97 4.77
C TRP A 82 0.18 -6.06 5.23
N CYS A 83 -0.45 -7.23 5.21
CA CYS A 83 -1.87 -7.37 5.56
C CYS A 83 -2.24 -6.71 6.91
N ASN A 84 -3.40 -6.04 6.95
CA ASN A 84 -3.93 -5.35 8.13
C ASN A 84 -4.59 -6.28 9.17
N LEU A 85 -4.30 -7.59 9.12
CA LEU A 85 -4.70 -8.58 10.14
C LEU A 85 -6.23 -8.77 10.26
N HIS A 86 -6.97 -8.68 9.17
CA HIS A 86 -8.43 -8.83 9.21
C HIS A 86 -8.86 -10.14 9.88
N CYS A 87 -8.18 -11.25 9.54
CA CYS A 87 -8.43 -12.57 10.13
C CYS A 87 -8.10 -12.61 11.63
N GLU A 88 -6.93 -12.09 12.06
CA GLU A 88 -6.53 -12.05 13.47
C GLU A 88 -7.47 -11.15 14.29
N ASN A 89 -7.88 -10.01 13.72
CA ASN A 89 -8.82 -9.08 14.38
C ASN A 89 -10.22 -9.70 14.53
N ALA A 90 -10.67 -10.51 13.58
CA ALA A 90 -11.95 -11.22 13.66
C ALA A 90 -11.97 -12.32 14.75
N MET A 91 -10.80 -12.77 15.18
CA MET A 91 -10.64 -13.73 16.28
C MET A 91 -10.39 -13.07 17.64
N ARG A 92 -10.28 -11.75 17.70
CA ARG A 92 -9.97 -11.02 18.92
C ARG A 92 -11.20 -10.87 19.80
N GLU A 93 -11.13 -11.38 21.02
CA GLU A 93 -12.15 -11.19 22.03
C GLU A 93 -11.76 -10.07 23.01
N PRO A 94 -12.68 -9.19 23.42
CA PRO A 94 -12.39 -8.19 24.44
C PRO A 94 -11.94 -8.84 25.77
N GLY A 95 -10.71 -8.51 26.20
CA GLY A 95 -10.12 -9.09 27.41
C GLY A 95 -9.66 -10.55 27.30
N GLY A 96 -9.78 -11.14 26.11
CA GLY A 96 -9.30 -12.48 25.80
C GLY A 96 -7.79 -12.54 25.51
N PRO A 97 -7.24 -13.76 25.29
CA PRO A 97 -5.85 -13.93 24.91
C PRO A 97 -5.57 -13.32 23.53
N GLU A 98 -4.31 -12.97 23.27
CA GLU A 98 -3.88 -12.56 21.94
C GLU A 98 -4.18 -13.66 20.91
N PRO A 99 -4.83 -13.32 19.78
CA PRO A 99 -5.07 -14.28 18.70
C PRO A 99 -3.75 -14.85 18.18
N ILE A 100 -3.81 -16.00 17.54
CA ILE A 100 -2.62 -16.56 16.89
C ILE A 100 -2.16 -15.63 15.77
N GLY A 101 -0.84 -15.59 15.54
CA GLY A 101 -0.23 -14.72 14.54
C GLY A 101 -0.32 -15.31 13.13
N ILE A 102 -1.51 -15.36 12.54
CA ILE A 102 -1.81 -15.94 11.22
C ILE A 102 -0.92 -15.34 10.14
N LYS A 103 -0.79 -14.00 10.11
CA LYS A 103 0.10 -13.30 9.18
C LYS A 103 1.56 -13.71 9.34
N GLY A 104 2.00 -13.92 10.57
CA GLY A 104 3.37 -14.39 10.85
C GLY A 104 3.60 -15.82 10.37
N ILE A 105 2.60 -16.70 10.49
CA ILE A 105 2.63 -18.08 9.98
C ILE A 105 2.65 -18.08 8.45
N GLU A 106 1.77 -17.31 7.79
CA GLU A 106 1.76 -17.15 6.34
C GLU A 106 3.11 -16.63 5.81
N ARG A 107 3.67 -15.62 6.47
CA ARG A 107 5.00 -15.10 6.15
C ARG A 107 6.07 -16.17 6.28
N ALA A 108 6.09 -16.93 7.37
CA ALA A 108 7.08 -17.98 7.57
C ALA A 108 6.95 -19.07 6.50
N ALA A 109 5.73 -19.46 6.13
CA ALA A 109 5.49 -20.38 5.03
C ALA A 109 6.05 -19.82 3.71
N ALA A 110 5.85 -18.50 3.43
CA ALA A 110 6.40 -17.86 2.24
C ALA A 110 7.92 -17.75 2.23
N ASP A 111 8.53 -17.42 3.38
CA ASP A 111 9.97 -17.14 3.49
C ASP A 111 10.82 -18.42 3.56
N HIS A 112 10.29 -19.51 4.12
CA HIS A 112 11.03 -20.75 4.39
C HIS A 112 10.60 -21.93 3.52
N SER A 113 9.61 -21.78 2.63
CA SER A 113 9.29 -22.82 1.65
C SER A 113 10.44 -23.00 0.66
N ARG A 114 10.68 -24.27 0.30
CA ARG A 114 11.70 -24.64 -0.69
C ARG A 114 11.17 -24.55 -2.13
N ALA A 115 9.87 -24.74 -2.29
CA ALA A 115 9.19 -24.69 -3.58
C ALA A 115 7.82 -24.02 -3.42
N ARG A 116 7.43 -23.24 -4.43
CA ARG A 116 6.10 -22.65 -4.58
C ARG A 116 5.42 -23.20 -5.82
N PRO A 117 4.08 -23.34 -5.84
CA PRO A 117 3.36 -23.72 -7.04
C PRO A 117 3.70 -22.81 -8.21
N ALA A 118 3.98 -23.40 -9.36
CA ALA A 118 4.15 -22.64 -10.60
C ALA A 118 2.82 -22.03 -11.05
N PHE A 119 2.89 -20.87 -11.71
CA PHE A 119 1.75 -20.28 -12.38
C PHE A 119 1.21 -21.23 -13.44
N ARG A 120 -0.10 -21.33 -13.54
CA ARG A 120 -0.79 -22.11 -14.58
C ARG A 120 -1.61 -21.19 -15.45
N GLU A 121 -1.20 -21.08 -16.69
CA GLU A 121 -1.93 -20.35 -17.72
C GLU A 121 -3.16 -21.15 -18.17
N GLY A 122 -4.27 -20.47 -18.41
CA GLY A 122 -5.48 -21.05 -19.01
C GLY A 122 -5.35 -21.28 -20.51
N ALA A 123 -6.29 -22.01 -21.08
CA ALA A 123 -6.37 -22.17 -22.54
C ALA A 123 -6.60 -20.79 -23.20
N LEU A 124 -5.86 -20.51 -24.27
CA LEU A 124 -5.89 -19.21 -24.94
C LEU A 124 -7.31 -18.85 -25.41
N SER A 125 -7.80 -17.69 -24.99
CA SER A 125 -9.13 -17.20 -25.33
C SER A 125 -9.18 -16.42 -26.66
N GLY A 126 -8.03 -16.00 -27.18
CA GLY A 126 -7.93 -15.08 -28.31
C GLY A 126 -8.35 -13.64 -28.00
N LYS A 127 -8.57 -13.31 -26.73
CA LYS A 127 -8.95 -11.96 -26.28
C LYS A 127 -7.79 -11.27 -25.59
N SER A 128 -7.70 -9.95 -25.74
CA SER A 128 -6.68 -9.12 -25.15
C SER A 128 -7.26 -8.05 -24.20
N VAL A 129 -6.59 -7.81 -23.07
CA VAL A 129 -6.98 -6.83 -22.06
C VAL A 129 -5.82 -5.87 -21.77
N ALA A 130 -6.09 -4.57 -21.85
CA ALA A 130 -5.19 -3.54 -21.37
C ALA A 130 -5.48 -3.23 -19.89
N VAL A 131 -4.44 -3.19 -19.06
CA VAL A 131 -4.52 -2.78 -17.65
C VAL A 131 -3.66 -1.53 -17.47
N ILE A 132 -4.25 -0.45 -16.98
CA ILE A 132 -3.58 0.85 -16.79
C ILE A 132 -3.20 1.02 -15.32
N GLY A 133 -1.90 1.10 -15.04
CA GLY A 133 -1.29 1.02 -13.73
C GLY A 133 -0.75 -0.38 -13.44
N ALA A 134 0.34 -0.49 -12.65
CA ALA A 134 0.99 -1.77 -12.30
C ALA A 134 1.01 -2.04 -10.79
N GLY A 135 0.02 -1.51 -10.06
CA GLY A 135 -0.11 -1.67 -8.61
C GLY A 135 -0.81 -2.98 -8.19
N SER A 136 -1.34 -2.98 -6.97
CA SER A 136 -2.00 -4.15 -6.35
C SER A 136 -3.19 -4.65 -7.16
N ALA A 137 -4.10 -3.77 -7.58
CA ALA A 137 -5.26 -4.15 -8.35
C ALA A 137 -4.89 -4.68 -9.75
N ALA A 138 -3.91 -4.04 -10.40
CA ALA A 138 -3.37 -4.53 -11.68
C ALA A 138 -2.81 -5.94 -11.55
N SER A 139 -2.03 -6.20 -10.49
CA SER A 139 -1.46 -7.52 -10.25
C SER A 139 -2.53 -8.59 -10.05
N GLY A 140 -3.60 -8.25 -9.30
CA GLY A 140 -4.74 -9.15 -9.11
C GLY A 140 -5.45 -9.48 -10.42
N ALA A 141 -5.76 -8.46 -11.20
CA ALA A 141 -6.44 -8.63 -12.49
C ALA A 141 -5.57 -9.39 -13.51
N ALA A 142 -4.30 -8.99 -13.64
CA ALA A 142 -3.39 -9.62 -14.59
C ALA A 142 -3.20 -11.11 -14.29
N TYR A 143 -2.98 -11.47 -13.01
CA TYR A 143 -2.89 -12.87 -12.58
C TYR A 143 -4.13 -13.66 -12.95
N ARG A 144 -5.34 -13.15 -12.63
CA ARG A 144 -6.59 -13.83 -12.89
C ARG A 144 -6.90 -13.93 -14.39
N LEU A 145 -6.70 -12.88 -15.16
CA LEU A 145 -6.94 -12.87 -16.60
C LEU A 145 -6.03 -13.85 -17.34
N ARG A 146 -4.75 -13.94 -16.94
CA ARG A 146 -3.81 -14.93 -17.49
C ARG A 146 -4.21 -16.37 -17.12
N GLN A 147 -4.71 -16.61 -15.89
CA GLN A 147 -5.27 -17.92 -15.53
C GLN A 147 -6.48 -18.30 -16.38
N LEU A 148 -7.21 -17.31 -16.90
CA LEU A 148 -8.37 -17.50 -17.76
C LEU A 148 -8.04 -17.54 -19.27
N GLY A 149 -6.74 -17.42 -19.61
CA GLY A 149 -6.20 -17.54 -20.96
C GLY A 149 -6.28 -16.27 -21.81
N HIS A 150 -6.51 -15.10 -21.18
CA HIS A 150 -6.49 -13.83 -21.91
C HIS A 150 -5.07 -13.30 -22.07
N GLU A 151 -4.80 -12.62 -23.19
CA GLU A 151 -3.61 -11.81 -23.37
C GLU A 151 -3.72 -10.55 -22.51
N VAL A 152 -2.68 -10.22 -21.72
CA VAL A 152 -2.70 -9.09 -20.79
C VAL A 152 -1.52 -8.17 -21.03
N HIS A 153 -1.82 -6.89 -21.27
CA HIS A 153 -0.86 -5.80 -21.44
C HIS A 153 -1.02 -4.81 -20.29
N VAL A 154 0.02 -4.61 -19.48
CA VAL A 154 0.03 -3.66 -18.37
C VAL A 154 0.82 -2.42 -18.77
N TYR A 155 0.19 -1.24 -18.69
CA TYR A 155 0.77 0.07 -19.03
C TYR A 155 1.00 0.85 -17.73
N GLU A 156 2.25 1.25 -17.48
CA GLU A 156 2.65 1.92 -16.24
C GLU A 156 3.56 3.11 -16.52
N GLN A 157 3.29 4.25 -15.87
CA GLN A 157 4.08 5.48 -16.04
C GLN A 157 5.51 5.34 -15.49
N LEU A 158 5.72 4.52 -14.47
CA LEU A 158 7.03 4.22 -13.92
C LEU A 158 7.70 3.05 -14.68
N PRO A 159 9.04 2.96 -14.69
CA PRO A 159 9.73 1.86 -15.36
C PRO A 159 9.70 0.54 -14.57
N VAL A 160 8.86 0.43 -13.54
CA VAL A 160 8.84 -0.68 -12.57
C VAL A 160 7.42 -1.12 -12.25
N THR A 161 7.27 -2.39 -11.89
CA THR A 161 6.01 -2.97 -11.41
C THR A 161 5.86 -2.83 -9.90
N GLY A 162 4.63 -2.99 -9.38
CA GLY A 162 4.32 -3.01 -7.95
C GLY A 162 3.62 -1.76 -7.44
N GLY A 163 3.57 -0.67 -8.24
CA GLY A 163 2.89 0.56 -7.85
C GLY A 163 3.31 1.04 -6.46
N MET A 164 2.34 1.38 -5.61
CA MET A 164 2.59 1.86 -4.23
C MET A 164 3.47 0.92 -3.40
N MET A 165 3.40 -0.39 -3.60
CA MET A 165 4.25 -1.36 -2.87
C MET A 165 5.72 -1.24 -3.26
N PHE A 166 6.03 -0.84 -4.50
CA PHE A 166 7.39 -0.57 -4.90
C PHE A 166 7.82 0.83 -4.41
N VAL A 167 7.06 1.87 -4.74
CA VAL A 167 7.50 3.25 -4.54
C VAL A 167 7.29 3.76 -3.11
N GLY A 168 6.17 3.39 -2.46
CA GLY A 168 5.80 3.89 -1.14
C GLY A 168 6.36 3.07 0.03
N PHE A 169 6.80 1.81 -0.20
CA PHE A 169 7.28 0.95 0.87
C PHE A 169 8.79 0.80 0.84
N PRO A 170 9.53 1.35 1.81
CA PRO A 170 10.97 1.15 1.91
C PRO A 170 11.34 -0.33 2.07
N ASN A 171 12.58 -0.69 1.64
CA ASN A 171 13.05 -2.09 1.71
C ASN A 171 13.03 -2.65 3.13
N PHE A 172 13.22 -1.83 4.15
CA PHE A 172 13.15 -2.28 5.54
C PHE A 172 11.73 -2.71 6.00
N ARG A 173 10.70 -2.46 5.17
CA ARG A 173 9.32 -2.94 5.37
C ARG A 173 8.90 -4.00 4.37
N LEU A 174 9.24 -3.82 3.09
CA LEU A 174 8.96 -4.76 2.02
C LEU A 174 10.17 -4.84 1.07
N PRO A 175 11.02 -5.86 1.21
CA PRO A 175 12.16 -6.07 0.32
C PRO A 175 11.73 -6.23 -1.14
N VAL A 176 12.42 -5.56 -2.06
CA VAL A 176 12.12 -5.64 -3.51
C VAL A 176 12.17 -7.08 -4.02
N LYS A 177 13.05 -7.93 -3.46
CA LYS A 177 13.11 -9.35 -3.84
C LYS A 177 11.80 -10.10 -3.57
N VAL A 178 11.13 -9.79 -2.45
CA VAL A 178 9.83 -10.38 -2.09
C VAL A 178 8.75 -9.88 -3.04
N LEU A 179 8.75 -8.57 -3.31
CA LEU A 179 7.81 -7.97 -4.26
C LEU A 179 7.93 -8.62 -5.65
N ARG A 180 9.16 -8.78 -6.17
CA ARG A 180 9.42 -9.39 -7.49
C ARG A 180 9.13 -10.88 -7.53
N GLN A 181 9.28 -11.58 -6.40
CA GLN A 181 8.93 -12.99 -6.30
C GLN A 181 7.42 -13.20 -6.35
N ASP A 182 6.67 -12.36 -5.67
CA ASP A 182 5.20 -12.47 -5.57
C ASP A 182 4.49 -11.81 -6.78
N ILE A 183 5.06 -10.75 -7.36
CA ILE A 183 4.56 -10.11 -8.60
C ILE A 183 5.56 -10.38 -9.72
N ASN A 184 5.35 -11.47 -10.42
CA ASN A 184 6.22 -11.91 -11.50
C ASN A 184 5.47 -11.96 -12.83
N TYR A 185 5.35 -10.80 -13.47
CA TYR A 185 4.64 -10.64 -14.75
C TYR A 185 5.24 -11.51 -15.84
N ASP A 186 6.57 -11.66 -15.87
CA ASP A 186 7.24 -12.51 -16.86
C ASP A 186 6.81 -13.98 -16.71
N ALA A 187 6.79 -14.48 -15.47
CA ALA A 187 6.35 -15.85 -15.20
C ALA A 187 4.86 -16.07 -15.49
N TRP A 188 4.05 -15.01 -15.42
CA TRP A 188 2.62 -15.06 -15.75
C TRP A 188 2.33 -14.83 -17.24
N GLY A 189 3.35 -14.52 -18.06
CA GLY A 189 3.18 -14.18 -19.47
C GLY A 189 2.45 -12.84 -19.69
N VAL A 190 2.59 -11.90 -18.78
CA VAL A 190 2.04 -10.54 -18.89
C VAL A 190 3.01 -9.66 -19.66
N VAL A 191 2.53 -8.92 -20.65
CA VAL A 191 3.34 -7.94 -21.39
C VAL A 191 3.35 -6.63 -20.62
N PHE A 192 4.53 -6.24 -20.12
CA PHE A 192 4.68 -5.01 -19.34
C PHE A 192 5.23 -3.86 -20.19
N HIS A 193 4.54 -2.73 -20.19
CA HIS A 193 4.89 -1.49 -20.88
C HIS A 193 5.20 -0.41 -19.83
N GLY A 194 6.46 -0.40 -19.33
CA GLY A 194 6.92 0.61 -18.38
C GLY A 194 7.31 1.93 -19.05
N GLY A 195 7.19 3.04 -18.31
CA GLY A 195 7.48 4.40 -18.81
C GLY A 195 6.35 4.96 -19.69
N VAL A 196 5.17 4.37 -19.70
CA VAL A 196 4.02 4.81 -20.49
C VAL A 196 3.01 5.52 -19.59
N LYS A 197 2.96 6.84 -19.67
CA LYS A 197 1.89 7.63 -19.06
C LYS A 197 0.67 7.61 -19.97
N VAL A 198 -0.46 7.13 -19.46
CA VAL A 198 -1.73 7.11 -20.20
C VAL A 198 -2.43 8.45 -20.03
N ASP A 199 -2.74 9.08 -21.15
CA ASP A 199 -3.60 10.24 -21.28
C ASP A 199 -4.88 9.87 -22.08
N GLU A 200 -5.70 10.86 -22.42
CA GLU A 200 -6.93 10.67 -23.19
C GLU A 200 -6.68 10.03 -24.56
N GLN A 201 -5.61 10.44 -25.25
CA GLN A 201 -5.29 9.91 -26.59
C GLN A 201 -4.82 8.46 -26.52
N VAL A 202 -3.95 8.17 -25.55
CA VAL A 202 -3.48 6.80 -25.29
C VAL A 202 -4.64 5.91 -24.85
N LEU A 203 -5.55 6.39 -23.98
CA LEU A 203 -6.75 5.65 -23.60
C LEU A 203 -7.59 5.28 -24.82
N ALA A 204 -7.88 6.25 -25.70
CA ALA A 204 -8.64 6.00 -26.93
C ALA A 204 -7.97 4.93 -27.81
N SER A 205 -6.64 4.97 -27.94
CA SER A 205 -5.87 3.94 -28.67
C SER A 205 -5.99 2.56 -28.02
N LEU A 206 -5.87 2.47 -26.68
CA LEU A 206 -6.03 1.21 -25.96
C LEU A 206 -7.44 0.63 -26.08
N MET A 207 -8.46 1.49 -25.99
CA MET A 207 -9.87 1.10 -26.20
C MET A 207 -10.15 0.57 -27.61
N ALA A 208 -9.45 1.10 -28.62
CA ALA A 208 -9.56 0.61 -30.00
C ALA A 208 -8.82 -0.72 -30.22
N LYS A 209 -7.67 -0.91 -29.55
CA LYS A 209 -6.77 -2.04 -29.75
C LYS A 209 -7.17 -3.30 -28.97
N HIS A 210 -7.68 -3.14 -27.75
CA HIS A 210 -7.96 -4.24 -26.83
C HIS A 210 -9.46 -4.52 -26.72
N ASP A 211 -9.82 -5.74 -26.35
CA ASP A 211 -11.21 -6.17 -26.15
C ASP A 211 -11.81 -5.59 -24.86
N ALA A 212 -10.97 -5.28 -23.86
CA ALA A 212 -11.34 -4.58 -22.64
C ALA A 212 -10.16 -3.74 -22.10
N VAL A 213 -10.49 -2.69 -21.35
CA VAL A 213 -9.51 -1.83 -20.65
C VAL A 213 -9.88 -1.73 -19.19
N LEU A 214 -8.92 -1.94 -18.29
CA LEU A 214 -9.08 -1.85 -16.85
C LEU A 214 -8.20 -0.75 -16.28
N VAL A 215 -8.78 0.24 -15.60
CA VAL A 215 -8.06 1.32 -14.93
C VAL A 215 -7.77 0.93 -13.47
N THR A 216 -6.48 0.96 -13.07
CA THR A 216 -6.01 0.57 -11.73
C THR A 216 -4.92 1.52 -11.21
N THR A 217 -5.00 2.80 -11.58
CA THR A 217 -3.95 3.81 -11.32
C THR A 217 -3.79 4.19 -9.84
N GLY A 218 -4.73 3.79 -8.98
CA GLY A 218 -4.67 4.06 -7.55
C GLY A 218 -4.76 5.56 -7.21
N LYS A 219 -4.01 5.98 -6.18
CA LYS A 219 -3.89 7.37 -5.72
C LYS A 219 -2.41 7.73 -5.70
N PHE A 220 -1.97 8.55 -6.64
CA PHE A 220 -0.56 8.95 -6.75
C PHE A 220 -0.38 10.47 -6.91
N LYS A 221 -1.48 11.22 -6.89
CA LYS A 221 -1.45 12.69 -6.91
C LYS A 221 -1.49 13.19 -5.48
N GLU A 222 -0.47 13.96 -5.10
CA GLU A 222 -0.32 14.52 -3.77
C GLU A 222 -1.44 15.51 -3.42
N GLU A 223 -1.82 15.54 -2.15
CA GLU A 223 -2.53 16.64 -1.53
C GLU A 223 -1.51 17.68 -1.03
N ARG A 224 -1.81 18.96 -1.24
CA ARG A 224 -0.94 20.06 -0.84
C ARG A 224 -1.21 20.47 0.61
N LEU A 225 -0.20 21.10 1.26
CA LEU A 225 -0.35 21.66 2.59
C LEU A 225 -1.36 22.82 2.62
N GLY A 226 -1.43 23.58 1.51
CA GLY A 226 -2.30 24.75 1.39
C GLY A 226 -1.84 25.94 2.24
N ILE A 227 -0.55 26.07 2.51
CA ILE A 227 0.04 27.12 3.32
C ILE A 227 1.07 27.94 2.52
N PRO A 228 1.28 29.24 2.85
CA PRO A 228 2.31 30.05 2.21
C PRO A 228 3.69 29.40 2.31
N GLY A 229 4.44 29.44 1.21
CA GLY A 229 5.80 28.94 1.15
C GLY A 229 5.91 27.44 0.80
N GLU A 230 4.82 26.75 0.55
CA GLU A 230 4.85 25.31 0.20
C GLU A 230 5.51 25.00 -1.16
N ASP A 231 5.78 26.03 -1.99
CA ASP A 231 6.49 25.90 -3.28
C ASP A 231 8.01 26.16 -3.15
N LEU A 232 8.54 26.40 -1.95
CA LEU A 232 9.96 26.63 -1.73
C LEU A 232 10.81 25.37 -2.00
N GLU A 233 12.05 25.59 -2.45
CA GLU A 233 13.02 24.50 -2.59
C GLU A 233 13.29 23.85 -1.24
N GLY A 234 13.11 22.53 -1.15
CA GLY A 234 13.21 21.75 0.09
C GLY A 234 11.86 21.36 0.68
N VAL A 235 10.73 21.79 0.07
CA VAL A 235 9.41 21.19 0.35
C VAL A 235 9.19 20.05 -0.63
N LEU A 236 8.98 18.85 -0.11
CA LEU A 236 8.86 17.61 -0.87
C LEU A 236 7.52 16.94 -0.58
N ASP A 237 6.90 16.36 -1.59
CA ASP A 237 5.84 15.38 -1.40
C ASP A 237 6.42 14.06 -0.90
N ALA A 238 5.79 13.46 0.09
CA ALA A 238 6.31 12.26 0.76
C ALA A 238 6.36 11.03 -0.17
N LEU A 239 5.34 10.86 -1.02
CA LEU A 239 5.28 9.71 -1.90
C LEU A 239 6.28 9.83 -3.05
N HIS A 240 6.40 11.02 -3.64
CA HIS A 240 7.43 11.30 -4.64
C HIS A 240 8.85 11.20 -4.06
N TYR A 241 9.06 11.64 -2.81
CA TYR A 241 10.34 11.46 -2.12
C TYR A 241 10.70 9.97 -2.00
N LEU A 242 9.77 9.13 -1.52
CA LEU A 242 9.99 7.68 -1.39
C LEU A 242 10.20 7.00 -2.75
N ALA A 243 9.39 7.37 -3.76
CA ALA A 243 9.51 6.86 -5.12
C ALA A 243 10.90 7.17 -5.72
N ASN A 244 11.32 8.44 -5.66
CA ASN A 244 12.61 8.86 -6.17
C ASN A 244 13.78 8.22 -5.40
N PHE A 245 13.64 8.06 -4.08
CA PHE A 245 14.61 7.33 -3.28
C PHE A 245 14.77 5.88 -3.78
N LYS A 246 13.67 5.17 -3.99
CA LYS A 246 13.68 3.78 -4.47
C LYS A 246 14.24 3.65 -5.88
N LEU A 247 14.04 4.65 -6.73
CA LEU A 247 14.57 4.71 -8.11
C LEU A 247 16.02 5.20 -8.17
N GLY A 248 16.66 5.53 -7.04
CA GLY A 248 18.02 6.09 -6.99
C GLY A 248 18.11 7.53 -7.47
N GLN A 249 17.01 8.27 -7.46
CA GLN A 249 16.86 9.66 -7.93
C GLN A 249 16.41 10.60 -6.80
N ALA A 250 16.62 10.22 -5.54
CA ALA A 250 16.18 11.03 -4.40
C ALA A 250 16.78 12.44 -4.44
N PRO A 251 15.95 13.48 -4.27
CA PRO A 251 16.45 14.84 -4.13
C PRO A 251 17.32 14.94 -2.86
N PRO A 252 18.31 15.84 -2.85
CA PRO A 252 19.08 16.08 -1.64
C PRO A 252 18.15 16.61 -0.54
N ILE A 253 18.25 16.04 0.65
CA ILE A 253 17.56 16.55 1.84
C ILE A 253 18.60 17.13 2.81
N GLY A 254 18.20 18.18 3.53
CA GLY A 254 19.06 18.82 4.53
C GLY A 254 19.19 17.99 5.80
N PRO A 255 20.10 18.37 6.72
CA PRO A 255 20.33 17.62 7.95
C PRO A 255 19.13 17.61 8.91
N ARG A 256 18.28 18.65 8.89
CA ARG A 256 17.08 18.76 9.73
C ARG A 256 15.83 18.60 8.85
N VAL A 257 15.09 17.53 9.07
CA VAL A 257 13.90 17.16 8.29
C VAL A 257 12.66 17.21 9.18
N VAL A 258 11.65 17.94 8.74
CA VAL A 258 10.31 17.88 9.34
C VAL A 258 9.37 17.16 8.39
N VAL A 259 8.73 16.09 8.90
CA VAL A 259 7.69 15.36 8.18
C VAL A 259 6.32 15.78 8.73
N ILE A 260 5.38 16.12 7.84
CA ILE A 260 4.03 16.55 8.22
C ILE A 260 3.03 15.45 7.90
N GLY A 261 2.41 14.88 8.94
CA GLY A 261 1.44 13.80 8.82
C GLY A 261 1.67 12.67 9.82
N ALA A 262 0.76 11.69 9.88
CA ALA A 262 0.89 10.55 10.79
C ALA A 262 0.42 9.22 10.17
N GLY A 263 0.22 9.17 8.85
CA GLY A 263 -0.07 7.96 8.10
C GLY A 263 1.19 7.08 7.88
N TYR A 264 1.00 5.96 7.21
CA TYR A 264 2.13 5.08 6.86
C TYR A 264 3.16 5.76 5.97
N THR A 265 2.74 6.63 5.05
CA THR A 265 3.64 7.41 4.18
C THR A 265 4.55 8.33 5.01
N ALA A 266 4.00 9.01 6.04
CA ALA A 266 4.78 9.83 6.97
C ALA A 266 5.81 9.00 7.76
N GLN A 267 5.40 7.82 8.24
CA GLN A 267 6.30 6.90 8.95
C GLN A 267 7.44 6.40 8.06
N ASP A 268 7.12 6.03 6.84
CA ASP A 268 8.11 5.52 5.90
C ASP A 268 9.09 6.61 5.45
N SER A 269 8.61 7.83 5.22
CA SER A 269 9.44 8.98 4.85
C SER A 269 10.36 9.40 5.99
N SER A 270 9.83 9.53 7.21
CA SER A 270 10.63 9.93 8.39
C SER A 270 11.71 8.91 8.72
N ARG A 271 11.37 7.61 8.69
CA ARG A 271 12.31 6.53 8.96
C ARG A 271 13.34 6.35 7.84
N THR A 272 12.99 6.70 6.59
CA THR A 272 13.93 6.75 5.47
C THR A 272 14.92 7.91 5.65
N ALA A 273 14.44 9.12 5.96
CA ALA A 273 15.28 10.28 6.21
C ALA A 273 16.23 10.04 7.41
N ARG A 274 15.72 9.37 8.47
CA ARG A 274 16.53 9.01 9.64
C ARG A 274 17.69 8.07 9.29
N ARG A 275 17.46 7.09 8.40
CA ARG A 275 18.50 6.17 7.89
C ARG A 275 19.53 6.86 6.99
N LEU A 276 19.17 7.98 6.39
CA LEU A 276 20.10 8.84 5.65
C LEU A 276 20.92 9.77 6.54
N GLY A 277 20.76 9.66 7.88
CA GLY A 277 21.55 10.42 8.86
C GLY A 277 20.93 11.75 9.27
N CYS A 278 19.72 12.07 8.83
CA CYS A 278 19.06 13.33 9.17
C CYS A 278 18.55 13.32 10.62
N GLU A 279 18.49 14.48 11.24
CA GLU A 279 17.67 14.76 12.41
C GLU A 279 16.21 14.90 11.94
N VAL A 280 15.28 14.12 12.52
CA VAL A 280 13.92 14.04 12.01
C VAL A 280 12.92 14.30 13.12
N GLN A 281 11.93 15.15 12.84
CA GLN A 281 10.75 15.37 13.67
C GLN A 281 9.49 15.20 12.84
N VAL A 282 8.43 14.59 13.42
CA VAL A 282 7.16 14.38 12.73
C VAL A 282 6.08 15.19 13.40
N LEU A 283 5.47 16.13 12.66
CA LEU A 283 4.39 16.98 13.16
C LEU A 283 3.03 16.39 12.76
N TYR A 284 2.14 16.29 13.72
CA TYR A 284 0.79 15.83 13.48
C TYR A 284 -0.23 16.77 14.14
N ARG A 285 -1.17 17.27 13.33
CA ARG A 285 -2.16 18.28 13.74
C ARG A 285 -3.27 17.78 14.65
N ARG A 286 -3.32 16.47 14.96
CA ARG A 286 -4.33 15.87 15.84
C ARG A 286 -3.68 15.13 16.98
N SER A 287 -4.52 14.55 17.85
CA SER A 287 -4.04 13.75 18.98
C SER A 287 -3.47 12.40 18.54
N ARG A 288 -2.80 11.72 19.47
CA ARG A 288 -2.28 10.37 19.29
C ARG A 288 -3.39 9.36 18.96
N GLU A 289 -4.55 9.52 19.59
CA GLU A 289 -5.71 8.65 19.44
C GLU A 289 -6.34 8.74 18.05
N GLU A 290 -6.17 9.90 17.39
CA GLU A 290 -6.71 10.19 16.06
C GLU A 290 -5.77 9.84 14.91
N MET A 291 -4.62 9.20 15.20
CA MET A 291 -3.72 8.77 14.14
C MET A 291 -4.43 7.80 13.18
N PRO A 292 -4.20 7.93 11.86
CA PRO A 292 -4.82 7.05 10.85
C PRO A 292 -4.24 5.63 10.83
N VAL A 293 -3.25 5.33 11.66
CA VAL A 293 -2.72 3.99 11.90
C VAL A 293 -3.58 3.31 12.95
N HIS A 294 -4.38 2.33 12.52
CA HIS A 294 -5.40 1.71 13.36
C HIS A 294 -4.94 0.40 14.03
N GLY A 295 -5.67 0.05 15.09
CA GLY A 295 -5.59 -1.23 15.78
C GLY A 295 -4.50 -1.31 16.87
N PRO A 296 -4.33 -2.51 17.45
CA PRO A 296 -3.49 -2.73 18.64
C PRO A 296 -1.99 -2.49 18.40
N ARG A 297 -1.59 -2.30 17.14
CA ARG A 297 -0.20 -2.02 16.78
C ARG A 297 0.13 -0.54 16.69
N ARG A 298 -0.83 0.38 16.84
CA ARG A 298 -0.58 1.84 16.79
C ARG A 298 0.54 2.23 17.74
N ASP A 299 0.43 1.80 19.00
CA ASP A 299 1.40 2.15 20.04
C ASP A 299 2.78 1.54 19.75
N PHE A 300 2.82 0.33 19.21
CA PHE A 300 4.07 -0.28 18.75
C PHE A 300 4.74 0.56 17.65
N TYR A 301 4.01 1.04 16.66
CA TYR A 301 4.59 1.85 15.59
C TYR A 301 5.04 3.23 16.07
N ILE A 302 4.27 3.87 16.96
CA ILE A 302 4.64 5.17 17.56
C ILE A 302 5.94 5.01 18.36
N GLN A 303 5.99 4.02 19.24
CA GLN A 303 7.17 3.76 20.06
C GLN A 303 8.38 3.41 19.20
N ARG A 304 8.20 2.51 18.25
CA ARG A 304 9.26 2.11 17.31
C ARG A 304 9.85 3.29 16.55
N GLN A 305 9.02 4.22 16.10
CA GLN A 305 9.48 5.41 15.39
C GLN A 305 10.24 6.37 16.31
N ALA A 306 9.78 6.55 17.54
CA ALA A 306 10.48 7.34 18.54
C ALA A 306 11.85 6.72 18.90
N ASP A 307 11.91 5.40 19.09
CA ASP A 307 13.12 4.64 19.38
C ASP A 307 14.15 4.72 18.23
N GLU A 308 13.67 4.80 16.99
CA GLU A 308 14.50 5.02 15.79
C GLU A 308 14.91 6.50 15.62
N GLY A 309 14.52 7.40 16.52
CA GLY A 309 14.94 8.82 16.55
C GLY A 309 14.14 9.73 15.60
N ALA A 310 12.88 9.39 15.30
CA ALA A 310 11.96 10.24 14.55
C ALA A 310 10.64 10.44 15.32
N PRO A 311 10.65 11.12 16.48
CA PRO A 311 9.48 11.23 17.36
C PRO A 311 8.35 12.04 16.74
N TYR A 312 7.11 11.72 17.16
CA TYR A 312 5.94 12.52 16.86
C TYR A 312 5.79 13.70 17.82
N VAL A 313 5.43 14.85 17.27
CA VAL A 313 4.89 16.01 18.00
C VAL A 313 3.44 16.14 17.62
N PHE A 314 2.56 15.80 18.56
CA PHE A 314 1.12 15.84 18.37
C PHE A 314 0.54 17.22 18.62
N GLN A 315 -0.63 17.47 18.02
CA GLN A 315 -1.38 18.73 18.17
C GLN A 315 -0.56 19.96 17.73
N VAL A 316 0.20 19.82 16.65
CA VAL A 316 0.96 20.89 16.00
C VAL A 316 0.64 20.90 14.51
N ALA A 317 0.25 22.07 14.01
CA ALA A 317 0.01 22.32 12.59
C ALA A 317 0.95 23.41 12.06
N PRO A 318 1.61 23.18 10.89
CA PRO A 318 2.32 24.26 10.22
C PRO A 318 1.31 25.24 9.60
N VAL A 319 1.65 26.53 9.63
CA VAL A 319 0.84 27.62 9.06
C VAL A 319 1.61 28.38 7.96
N ARG A 320 2.91 28.25 7.90
CA ARG A 320 3.78 28.82 6.84
C ARG A 320 5.10 28.07 6.76
N VAL A 321 5.64 27.93 5.56
CA VAL A 321 7.03 27.52 5.34
C VAL A 321 7.88 28.79 5.21
N LEU A 322 8.97 28.85 5.96
CA LEU A 322 9.92 29.97 5.95
C LEU A 322 11.03 29.71 4.95
N GLY A 323 11.28 30.68 4.08
CA GLY A 323 12.32 30.63 3.06
C GLY A 323 13.47 31.60 3.30
N SER A 324 14.66 31.19 2.92
CA SER A 324 15.81 32.08 2.79
C SER A 324 15.63 33.04 1.60
N PRO A 325 16.45 34.09 1.48
CA PRO A 325 16.45 34.95 0.30
C PRO A 325 16.73 34.23 -1.03
N SER A 326 17.36 33.04 -0.97
CA SER A 326 17.59 32.18 -2.14
C SER A 326 16.41 31.25 -2.47
N GLY A 327 15.29 31.31 -1.74
CA GLY A 327 14.11 30.48 -1.97
C GLY A 327 14.18 29.08 -1.38
N ARG A 328 15.11 28.78 -0.47
CA ARG A 328 15.24 27.48 0.20
C ARG A 328 14.57 27.49 1.58
N VAL A 329 14.03 26.35 1.98
CA VAL A 329 13.46 26.14 3.33
C VAL A 329 14.52 26.40 4.41
N ILE A 330 14.12 27.14 5.46
CA ILE A 330 14.91 27.38 6.68
C ILE A 330 14.12 27.07 7.96
N GLY A 331 12.81 26.81 7.85
CA GLY A 331 11.97 26.50 8.98
C GLY A 331 10.48 26.50 8.65
N LEU A 332 9.68 26.24 9.69
CA LEU A 332 8.23 26.27 9.67
C LEU A 332 7.70 27.19 10.78
N GLU A 333 6.76 28.05 10.46
CA GLU A 333 5.86 28.64 11.49
C GLU A 333 4.77 27.64 11.79
N CYS A 334 4.60 27.32 13.05
CA CYS A 334 3.63 26.35 13.55
C CYS A 334 2.75 26.96 14.65
N VAL A 335 1.59 26.38 14.85
CA VAL A 335 0.69 26.67 15.98
C VAL A 335 0.29 25.37 16.67
N HIS A 336 -0.02 25.45 17.96
CA HIS A 336 -0.69 24.35 18.65
C HIS A 336 -2.14 24.22 18.17
N THR A 337 -2.65 22.99 18.13
CA THR A 337 -4.03 22.71 17.76
C THR A 337 -4.80 22.14 18.94
N GLN A 338 -6.11 22.30 18.89
CA GLN A 338 -7.06 21.68 19.84
C GLN A 338 -8.11 20.89 19.07
N PRO A 339 -8.71 19.83 19.68
CA PRO A 339 -9.85 19.14 19.07
C PRO A 339 -10.98 20.12 18.78
N GLY A 340 -11.56 20.03 17.60
CA GLY A 340 -12.73 20.80 17.19
C GLY A 340 -13.97 19.90 17.04
N PRO A 341 -15.14 20.47 16.71
CA PRO A 341 -16.35 19.70 16.44
C PRO A 341 -16.13 18.78 15.23
N PRO A 342 -16.83 17.62 15.15
CA PRO A 342 -16.75 16.75 13.98
C PRO A 342 -17.12 17.51 12.70
N ASP A 343 -16.41 17.20 11.61
CA ASP A 343 -16.73 17.71 10.28
C ASP A 343 -18.00 17.02 9.69
N ALA A 344 -18.41 17.41 8.49
CA ALA A 344 -19.59 16.86 7.83
C ALA A 344 -19.53 15.33 7.58
N SER A 345 -18.35 14.74 7.64
CA SER A 345 -18.14 13.28 7.54
C SER A 345 -18.14 12.57 8.89
N GLY A 346 -18.32 13.31 10.00
CA GLY A 346 -18.24 12.81 11.37
C GLY A 346 -16.80 12.64 11.89
N ARG A 347 -15.78 13.09 11.14
CA ARG A 347 -14.39 13.01 11.55
C ARG A 347 -14.06 14.20 12.47
N PRO A 348 -13.38 13.98 13.62
CA PRO A 348 -12.95 15.08 14.48
C PRO A 348 -12.17 16.13 13.69
N SER A 349 -12.57 17.40 13.78
CA SER A 349 -11.81 18.53 13.25
C SER A 349 -10.76 19.00 14.27
N PHE A 350 -10.04 20.05 13.93
CA PHE A 350 -9.11 20.71 14.86
C PHE A 350 -9.20 22.22 14.69
N VAL A 351 -8.91 22.93 15.78
CA VAL A 351 -8.88 24.40 15.81
C VAL A 351 -7.43 24.84 15.98
N LEU A 352 -7.01 25.82 15.18
CA LEU A 352 -5.69 26.43 15.28
C LEU A 352 -5.62 27.35 16.48
N GLY A 353 -4.56 27.25 17.28
CA GLY A 353 -4.23 28.22 18.30
C GLY A 353 -3.71 29.55 17.72
N SER A 354 -3.54 30.56 18.57
CA SER A 354 -3.05 31.89 18.18
C SER A 354 -1.54 32.03 18.29
N ASP A 355 -0.90 31.24 19.14
CA ASP A 355 0.52 31.39 19.48
C ASP A 355 1.38 30.71 18.44
N VAL A 356 2.08 31.52 17.65
CA VAL A 356 2.96 31.07 16.59
C VAL A 356 4.37 30.84 17.14
N PHE A 357 4.95 29.70 16.81
CA PHE A 357 6.33 29.38 17.11
C PHE A 357 7.05 28.83 15.89
N THR A 358 8.39 28.88 15.88
CA THR A 358 9.19 28.41 14.76
C THR A 358 9.83 27.08 15.06
N VAL A 359 9.76 26.16 14.08
CA VAL A 359 10.51 24.90 14.02
C VAL A 359 11.56 25.05 12.94
N GLU A 360 12.84 25.04 13.30
CA GLU A 360 13.93 25.10 12.33
C GLU A 360 14.04 23.80 11.55
N CYS A 361 14.13 23.88 10.24
CA CYS A 361 14.37 22.74 9.36
C CYS A 361 14.94 23.19 8.02
N ASP A 362 15.59 22.25 7.33
CA ASP A 362 16.18 22.44 6.02
C ASP A 362 15.39 21.74 4.91
N THR A 363 14.48 20.83 5.33
CA THR A 363 13.59 20.09 4.43
C THR A 363 12.25 19.83 5.12
N VAL A 364 11.18 20.00 4.38
CA VAL A 364 9.81 19.64 4.76
C VAL A 364 9.32 18.53 3.86
N ILE A 365 8.84 17.43 4.44
CA ILE A 365 8.22 16.32 3.69
C ILE A 365 6.73 16.30 4.03
N ALA A 366 5.89 16.64 3.05
CA ALA A 366 4.44 16.68 3.21
C ALA A 366 3.83 15.28 2.97
N ALA A 367 3.27 14.68 4.01
CA ALA A 367 2.58 13.37 3.98
C ALA A 367 1.12 13.54 4.42
N VAL A 368 0.39 14.45 3.75
CA VAL A 368 -0.95 14.91 4.16
C VAL A 368 -2.09 14.24 3.40
N GLY A 369 -1.76 13.36 2.48
CA GLY A 369 -2.70 12.54 1.73
C GLY A 369 -2.45 12.53 0.23
N GLU A 370 -3.07 11.57 -0.43
CA GLU A 370 -3.02 11.39 -1.89
C GLU A 370 -4.44 11.23 -2.44
N LYS A 371 -4.61 11.65 -3.69
CA LYS A 371 -5.86 11.51 -4.45
C LYS A 371 -5.63 10.85 -5.81
N PRO A 372 -6.69 10.31 -6.45
CA PRO A 372 -6.59 9.82 -7.81
C PRO A 372 -6.25 10.95 -8.79
N ASP A 373 -5.47 10.64 -9.82
CA ASP A 373 -5.27 11.50 -10.98
C ASP A 373 -6.12 10.96 -12.14
N THR A 374 -7.34 11.48 -12.27
CA THR A 374 -8.38 10.98 -13.18
C THR A 374 -8.83 11.99 -14.23
N GLY A 375 -8.19 13.17 -14.30
CA GLY A 375 -8.56 14.26 -15.20
C GLY A 375 -8.43 13.95 -16.70
N TRP A 376 -7.83 12.80 -17.04
CA TRP A 376 -7.69 12.28 -18.41
C TRP A 376 -8.78 11.27 -18.81
N LEU A 377 -9.68 10.93 -17.88
CA LEU A 377 -10.80 10.02 -18.13
C LEU A 377 -12.06 10.79 -18.57
N PRO A 378 -12.99 10.13 -19.29
CA PRO A 378 -14.28 10.71 -19.60
C PRO A 378 -15.00 11.17 -18.32
N PRO A 379 -15.54 12.42 -18.29
CA PRO A 379 -16.15 12.95 -17.07
C PRO A 379 -17.33 12.11 -16.53
N GLU A 380 -18.07 11.44 -17.41
CA GLU A 380 -19.23 10.62 -17.06
C GLU A 380 -18.88 9.38 -16.21
N VAL A 381 -17.62 8.95 -16.22
CA VAL A 381 -17.19 7.83 -15.37
C VAL A 381 -16.76 8.28 -13.96
N LEU A 382 -16.71 9.60 -13.70
CA LEU A 382 -16.17 10.13 -12.43
C LEU A 382 -17.28 10.42 -11.42
N THR A 383 -16.98 10.12 -10.17
CA THR A 383 -17.75 10.58 -9.00
C THR A 383 -17.35 12.01 -8.62
N ALA A 384 -18.15 12.66 -7.78
CA ALA A 384 -17.90 14.05 -7.33
C ALA A 384 -16.55 14.22 -6.59
N ASP A 385 -16.02 13.15 -5.98
CA ASP A 385 -14.72 13.13 -5.30
C ASP A 385 -13.55 12.67 -6.20
N GLY A 386 -13.79 12.58 -7.51
CA GLY A 386 -12.77 12.27 -8.51
C GLY A 386 -12.37 10.79 -8.61
N ARG A 387 -13.10 9.87 -7.98
CA ARG A 387 -12.95 8.43 -8.17
C ARG A 387 -13.71 7.96 -9.41
N ILE A 388 -13.43 6.74 -9.85
CA ILE A 388 -14.17 6.12 -10.96
C ILE A 388 -15.39 5.39 -10.40
N SER A 389 -16.57 5.71 -10.95
CA SER A 389 -17.84 5.03 -10.65
C SER A 389 -17.90 3.70 -11.38
N VAL A 390 -18.15 2.62 -10.65
CA VAL A 390 -18.28 1.27 -11.18
C VAL A 390 -19.49 0.57 -10.56
N ASP A 391 -20.02 -0.40 -11.30
CA ASP A 391 -21.03 -1.32 -10.79
C ASP A 391 -20.39 -2.45 -9.94
N GLU A 392 -21.19 -3.41 -9.47
CA GLU A 392 -20.73 -4.59 -8.74
C GLU A 392 -19.79 -5.49 -9.55
N GLY A 393 -19.80 -5.37 -10.88
CA GLY A 393 -18.94 -6.07 -11.83
C GLY A 393 -17.68 -5.28 -12.19
N TYR A 394 -17.40 -4.15 -11.53
CA TYR A 394 -16.27 -3.26 -11.84
C TYR A 394 -16.37 -2.58 -13.22
N ALA A 395 -17.51 -2.65 -13.92
CA ALA A 395 -17.74 -1.96 -15.18
C ALA A 395 -18.11 -0.49 -14.93
N THR A 396 -17.61 0.41 -15.79
CA THR A 396 -18.06 1.80 -15.84
C THR A 396 -19.29 1.92 -16.77
N CYS A 397 -19.86 3.13 -16.86
CA CYS A 397 -20.90 3.41 -17.86
C CYS A 397 -20.39 3.42 -19.32
N VAL A 398 -19.06 3.44 -19.53
CA VAL A 398 -18.44 3.37 -20.86
C VAL A 398 -18.18 1.89 -21.21
N PRO A 399 -18.73 1.39 -22.34
CA PRO A 399 -18.52 0.00 -22.73
C PRO A 399 -17.03 -0.38 -22.82
N LYS A 400 -16.67 -1.61 -22.42
CA LYS A 400 -15.31 -2.16 -22.35
C LYS A 400 -14.38 -1.49 -21.33
N LEU A 401 -14.78 -0.40 -20.66
CA LEU A 401 -13.98 0.29 -19.68
C LEU A 401 -14.37 -0.15 -18.26
N PHE A 402 -13.39 -0.67 -17.53
CA PHE A 402 -13.52 -1.16 -16.15
C PHE A 402 -12.58 -0.38 -15.23
N ALA A 403 -12.83 -0.40 -13.92
CA ALA A 403 -11.89 0.13 -12.95
C ALA A 403 -11.89 -0.68 -11.65
N ALA A 404 -10.72 -0.77 -11.00
CA ALA A 404 -10.58 -1.48 -9.73
C ALA A 404 -9.46 -0.87 -8.86
N GLY A 405 -9.47 -1.18 -7.57
CA GLY A 405 -8.51 -0.67 -6.60
C GLY A 405 -8.92 0.68 -6.02
N GLU A 406 -7.96 1.43 -5.48
CA GLU A 406 -8.25 2.68 -4.76
C GLU A 406 -8.84 3.77 -5.65
N VAL A 407 -8.56 3.77 -6.95
CA VAL A 407 -9.16 4.69 -7.93
C VAL A 407 -10.68 4.47 -8.06
N ALA A 408 -11.18 3.26 -7.75
CA ALA A 408 -12.58 2.88 -7.75
C ALA A 408 -13.14 2.64 -6.33
N GLY A 409 -12.44 3.13 -5.28
CA GLY A 409 -12.94 3.15 -3.90
C GLY A 409 -12.50 2.00 -2.99
N SER A 410 -11.66 1.06 -3.44
CA SER A 410 -11.07 0.07 -2.51
C SER A 410 -10.23 0.78 -1.44
N SER A 411 -10.28 0.28 -0.20
CA SER A 411 -9.49 0.83 0.91
C SER A 411 -8.44 -0.16 1.37
N GLY A 412 -7.17 0.13 1.05
CA GLY A 412 -6.03 -0.70 1.46
C GLY A 412 -5.56 -1.67 0.38
N THR A 413 -4.28 -2.04 0.51
CA THR A 413 -3.53 -2.82 -0.50
C THR A 413 -4.13 -4.21 -0.74
N GLU A 414 -4.48 -4.93 0.33
CA GLU A 414 -5.08 -6.27 0.26
C GLU A 414 -6.45 -6.26 -0.42
N TRP A 415 -7.28 -5.26 -0.14
CA TRP A 415 -8.56 -5.08 -0.81
C TRP A 415 -8.40 -4.68 -2.27
N ALA A 416 -7.35 -3.91 -2.61
CA ALA A 416 -7.07 -3.59 -4.00
C ALA A 416 -6.66 -4.83 -4.81
N PHE A 417 -5.83 -5.73 -4.25
CA PHE A 417 -5.53 -7.02 -4.87
C PHE A 417 -6.78 -7.87 -5.09
N ALA A 418 -7.62 -7.99 -4.05
CA ALA A 418 -8.86 -8.76 -4.12
C ALA A 418 -9.83 -8.18 -5.15
N ALA A 419 -9.95 -6.83 -5.23
CA ALA A 419 -10.73 -6.16 -6.26
C ALA A 419 -10.22 -6.46 -7.67
N GLY A 420 -8.89 -6.47 -7.85
CA GLY A 420 -8.28 -6.86 -9.12
C GLY A 420 -8.61 -8.29 -9.54
N LEU A 421 -8.51 -9.27 -8.62
CA LEU A 421 -8.93 -10.66 -8.89
C LEU A 421 -10.39 -10.75 -9.34
N LYS A 422 -11.28 -10.03 -8.64
CA LYS A 422 -12.73 -10.00 -8.97
C LYS A 422 -13.01 -9.29 -10.29
N ALA A 423 -12.34 -8.16 -10.55
CA ALA A 423 -12.45 -7.43 -11.82
C ALA A 423 -11.99 -8.31 -13.00
N GLY A 424 -10.92 -9.09 -12.83
CA GLY A 424 -10.47 -10.05 -13.84
C GLY A 424 -11.53 -11.09 -14.17
N LEU A 425 -12.27 -11.63 -13.17
CA LEU A 425 -13.41 -12.54 -13.40
C LEU A 425 -14.58 -11.87 -14.12
N SER A 426 -14.84 -10.60 -13.80
CA SER A 426 -15.93 -9.86 -14.43
C SER A 426 -15.63 -9.51 -15.89
N ILE A 427 -14.38 -9.16 -16.18
CA ILE A 427 -13.91 -8.94 -17.55
C ILE A 427 -13.99 -10.23 -18.37
N ASP A 428 -13.60 -11.39 -17.82
CA ASP A 428 -13.74 -12.68 -18.50
C ASP A 428 -15.21 -12.96 -18.91
N ARG A 429 -16.17 -12.75 -17.97
CA ARG A 429 -17.60 -12.91 -18.26
C ARG A 429 -18.06 -11.99 -19.39
N PHE A 430 -17.64 -10.72 -19.36
CA PHE A 430 -17.94 -9.75 -20.41
C PHE A 430 -17.40 -10.19 -21.77
N LEU A 431 -16.14 -10.63 -21.83
CA LEU A 431 -15.48 -11.04 -23.07
C LEU A 431 -16.07 -12.31 -23.66
N ARG A 432 -16.49 -13.28 -22.84
CA ARG A 432 -17.17 -14.50 -23.30
C ARG A 432 -18.59 -14.22 -23.81
N ALA A 433 -19.33 -13.34 -23.13
CA ALA A 433 -20.66 -12.95 -23.57
C ALA A 433 -20.66 -12.22 -24.93
N ALA A 434 -19.59 -11.45 -25.22
CA ALA A 434 -19.44 -10.77 -26.50
C ALA A 434 -19.01 -11.72 -27.67
N SER A 435 -18.68 -12.98 -27.36
CA SER A 435 -18.23 -13.99 -28.35
C SER A 435 -19.30 -15.03 -28.65
N SER A 436 -20.43 -15.03 -27.94
CA SER A 436 -21.64 -15.81 -28.14
C SER A 436 -22.69 -15.02 -28.87
#